data_da1fe747c5929ec60aaefbd6e7250697
#
_entry.id   da1fe747c5929ec60aaefbd6e7250697
#
_cell.length_a   1.000
_cell.length_b   1.000
_cell.length_c   1.000
_cell.angle_alpha   90.00
_cell.angle_beta   90.00
_cell.angle_gamma   90.00
#
_symmetry.space_group_name_H-M   'P 1'
#
loop_
_entity.id
_entity.type
_entity.pdbx_description
1 polymer ?
#
loop_
_entity_poly.entity_id
_entity_poly.type
_entity_poly.pdbx_seq_one_letter_code
_entity_poly.pdbx_strand_id
1 'polypeptide(L)'
;MPRPRNQGRATKADRKAARATMKRLFHDIFTTYPIHLILVVIFIIVSVLANVQGTLFTRTLIDSYITPMIKDGSHDFGPLLGAIRRVAAFYILGIFSTYMYNLLMIYVNQGMLKKMRDAMFTHMETLPIRYFDTHAHGDIMSCYTNDIDTLRQMISQSIPQIINATFTIVSVLISMIYLSPILTVITLGMTAIMIFVTGKAASLSGRFYTQQQSDLGELNGEIEEMMNGQKVVKVFNHEEEAIKDFDKLNDALYKSASNANSYANILGPINNQLGNVSYVLITVVGGAMAITGFAGLTLGKLASFLTFNRSFNMPISQVSQQINFIVMAMAGAKRIYALLDEKPETDDGYVTLVNAKEENGKLTETPERTGLWAWRHEHQADHTVDYRKLAGDVVMEDVNFGYVPNKQVLYDINLYAKPGQKVAFVGATGAGKTTITNLINRFYDVEDGKIRYDGININKIKKPDLRRSLGIVLQDTHLFTGTVSENIRYGKLDATDEEVRAAAKLANADGFISHLKNGYDTVLKGDGANLSTGQRQLLAIARAAIADPPVLILDEATSSIDTRTEKIVQDGMDKLMAGRTTFVIAHRLSTIRNSDVIMVLDQGRIIERGNHDELIAKKGKYYQLYTGRIVNA
;
A
#
# COMPACT_ATOMS: atom_id res chain seq x y z
N MET A 1 15.99 15.52 -6.83
CA MET A 1 15.00 15.21 -5.79
C MET A 1 14.76 16.45 -4.92
N PRO A 2 13.53 16.84 -4.56
CA PRO A 2 13.30 17.98 -3.68
C PRO A 2 13.77 17.62 -2.26
N ARG A 3 14.53 18.51 -1.64
CA ARG A 3 15.04 18.40 -0.27
C ARG A 3 13.90 18.08 0.70
N PRO A 4 14.08 17.17 1.70
CA PRO A 4 13.05 16.88 2.68
C PRO A 4 12.72 18.16 3.45
N ARG A 5 11.46 18.51 3.44
CA ARG A 5 10.90 19.64 4.20
C ARG A 5 11.21 19.42 5.68
N ASN A 6 11.87 20.39 6.30
CA ASN A 6 12.05 20.53 7.75
C ASN A 6 10.86 19.94 8.51
N GLN A 7 11.06 18.87 9.28
CA GLN A 7 10.08 18.37 10.25
C GLN A 7 10.00 19.34 11.43
N GLY A 8 9.46 20.53 11.17
CA GLY A 8 9.04 21.48 12.19
C GLY A 8 7.85 20.89 12.96
N ARG A 9 7.69 21.26 14.23
CA ARG A 9 6.58 20.93 15.13
C ARG A 9 5.28 20.79 14.36
N ALA A 10 4.61 19.61 14.48
CA ALA A 10 3.34 19.29 13.83
C ALA A 10 2.39 20.49 13.91
N THR A 11 1.96 20.98 12.76
CA THR A 11 1.09 22.17 12.66
C THR A 11 -0.26 21.88 13.31
N LYS A 12 -1.03 22.94 13.63
CA LYS A 12 -2.41 22.77 14.13
C LYS A 12 -3.27 21.97 13.14
N ALA A 13 -2.99 22.10 11.84
CA ALA A 13 -3.67 21.34 10.76
C ALA A 13 -3.33 19.85 10.83
N ASP A 14 -2.05 19.48 11.01
CA ASP A 14 -1.63 18.08 11.14
C ASP A 14 -2.25 17.40 12.36
N ARG A 15 -2.32 18.11 13.49
CA ARG A 15 -2.98 17.59 14.70
C ARG A 15 -4.49 17.40 14.51
N LYS A 16 -5.16 18.28 13.75
CA LYS A 16 -6.59 18.15 13.43
C LYS A 16 -6.83 16.96 12.50
N ALA A 17 -5.99 16.79 11.49
CA ALA A 17 -6.05 15.65 10.57
C ALA A 17 -5.81 14.31 11.32
N ALA A 18 -4.79 14.23 12.17
CA ALA A 18 -4.51 13.05 12.99
C ALA A 18 -5.70 12.69 13.90
N ARG A 19 -6.35 13.70 14.53
CA ARG A 19 -7.55 13.46 15.36
C ARG A 19 -8.73 12.95 14.52
N ALA A 20 -8.92 13.45 13.30
CA ALA A 20 -9.98 12.98 12.39
C ALA A 20 -9.74 11.53 11.98
N THR A 21 -8.51 11.18 11.60
CA THR A 21 -8.09 9.80 11.26
C THR A 21 -8.30 8.86 12.45
N MET A 22 -7.87 9.28 13.65
CA MET A 22 -8.08 8.50 14.88
C MET A 22 -9.57 8.27 15.17
N LYS A 23 -10.39 9.32 15.06
CA LYS A 23 -11.84 9.20 15.26
C LYS A 23 -12.47 8.22 14.26
N ARG A 24 -12.08 8.29 12.99
CA ARG A 24 -12.57 7.37 11.94
C ARG A 24 -12.16 5.93 12.25
N LEU A 25 -10.88 5.70 12.58
CA LEU A 25 -10.40 4.36 12.91
C LEU A 25 -11.11 3.76 14.13
N PHE A 26 -11.25 4.55 15.21
CA PHE A 26 -12.02 4.09 16.38
C PHE A 26 -13.48 3.83 16.04
N HIS A 27 -14.09 4.68 15.23
CA HIS A 27 -15.47 4.47 14.78
C HIS A 27 -15.59 3.14 14.03
N ASP A 28 -14.67 2.86 13.09
CA ASP A 28 -14.68 1.62 12.30
C ASP A 28 -14.50 0.37 13.19
N ILE A 29 -13.62 0.45 14.21
CA ILE A 29 -13.40 -0.65 15.16
C ILE A 29 -14.64 -0.85 16.04
N PHE A 30 -15.21 0.23 16.59
CA PHE A 30 -16.36 0.17 17.50
C PHE A 30 -17.63 -0.27 16.79
N THR A 31 -17.85 0.14 15.54
CA THR A 31 -19.03 -0.27 14.76
C THR A 31 -18.95 -1.73 14.33
N THR A 32 -17.75 -2.24 14.10
CA THR A 32 -17.55 -3.63 13.63
C THR A 32 -17.57 -4.63 14.79
N TYR A 33 -16.98 -4.27 15.95
CA TYR A 33 -16.79 -5.21 17.09
C TYR A 33 -17.25 -4.65 18.45
N PRO A 34 -18.45 -4.06 18.58
CA PRO A 34 -18.87 -3.37 19.79
C PRO A 34 -18.89 -4.28 21.03
N ILE A 35 -19.48 -5.47 20.91
CA ILE A 35 -19.60 -6.41 22.02
C ILE A 35 -18.23 -6.91 22.49
N HIS A 36 -17.35 -7.23 21.54
CA HIS A 36 -16.01 -7.72 21.88
C HIS A 36 -15.20 -6.67 22.64
N LEU A 37 -15.27 -5.39 22.23
CA LEU A 37 -14.56 -4.31 22.91
C LEU A 37 -15.12 -4.04 24.32
N ILE A 38 -16.43 -4.11 24.52
CA ILE A 38 -17.03 -3.99 25.84
C ILE A 38 -16.53 -5.12 26.74
N LEU A 39 -16.53 -6.37 26.25
CA LEU A 39 -16.02 -7.51 27.00
C LEU A 39 -14.52 -7.38 27.33
N VAL A 40 -13.71 -6.87 26.38
CA VAL A 40 -12.29 -6.58 26.61
C VAL A 40 -12.11 -5.61 27.77
N VAL A 41 -12.86 -4.51 27.80
CA VAL A 41 -12.79 -3.53 28.89
C VAL A 41 -13.21 -4.16 30.22
N ILE A 42 -14.29 -4.93 30.23
CA ILE A 42 -14.77 -5.63 31.44
C ILE A 42 -13.69 -6.58 31.96
N PHE A 43 -13.10 -7.42 31.09
CA PHE A 43 -12.04 -8.36 31.52
C PHE A 43 -10.77 -7.64 31.97
N ILE A 44 -10.40 -6.50 31.37
CA ILE A 44 -9.29 -5.67 31.86
C ILE A 44 -9.60 -5.15 33.27
N ILE A 45 -10.79 -4.62 33.52
CA ILE A 45 -11.20 -4.11 34.84
C ILE A 45 -11.15 -5.25 35.88
N VAL A 46 -11.72 -6.43 35.56
CA VAL A 46 -11.70 -7.59 36.46
C VAL A 46 -10.27 -8.04 36.76
N SER A 47 -9.40 -8.09 35.74
CA SER A 47 -7.99 -8.45 35.91
C SER A 47 -7.26 -7.45 36.83
N VAL A 48 -7.45 -6.16 36.61
CA VAL A 48 -6.84 -5.10 37.46
C VAL A 48 -7.34 -5.18 38.89
N LEU A 49 -8.64 -5.32 39.11
CA LEU A 49 -9.23 -5.43 40.45
C LEU A 49 -8.74 -6.70 41.17
N ALA A 50 -8.62 -7.83 40.48
CA ALA A 50 -8.06 -9.06 41.04
C ALA A 50 -6.62 -8.87 41.51
N ASN A 51 -5.77 -8.19 40.73
CA ASN A 51 -4.39 -7.87 41.10
C ASN A 51 -4.32 -6.92 42.31
N VAL A 52 -5.20 -5.89 42.36
CA VAL A 52 -5.29 -4.96 43.50
C VAL A 52 -5.70 -5.70 44.77
N GLN A 53 -6.69 -6.58 44.69
CA GLN A 53 -7.11 -7.39 45.84
C GLN A 53 -5.99 -8.32 46.32
N GLY A 54 -5.20 -8.93 45.44
CA GLY A 54 -4.03 -9.69 45.77
C GLY A 54 -2.98 -8.88 46.56
N THR A 55 -2.76 -7.63 46.18
CA THR A 55 -1.84 -6.73 46.89
C THR A 55 -2.41 -6.25 48.23
N LEU A 56 -3.70 -5.95 48.32
CA LEU A 56 -4.35 -5.60 49.60
C LEU A 56 -4.37 -6.76 50.58
N PHE A 57 -4.42 -8.00 50.08
CA PHE A 57 -4.34 -9.18 50.92
C PHE A 57 -3.03 -9.26 51.70
N THR A 58 -1.91 -8.73 51.20
CA THR A 58 -0.65 -8.68 51.97
C THR A 58 -0.83 -7.96 53.31
N ARG A 59 -1.61 -6.85 53.31
CA ARG A 59 -2.00 -6.18 54.56
C ARG A 59 -2.80 -7.14 55.47
N THR A 60 -3.84 -7.74 54.94
CA THR A 60 -4.72 -8.66 55.72
C THR A 60 -3.92 -9.85 56.22
N LEU A 61 -3.02 -10.40 55.43
CA LEU A 61 -2.14 -11.50 55.80
C LEU A 61 -1.28 -11.15 57.03
N ILE A 62 -0.62 -9.98 56.99
CA ILE A 62 0.27 -9.56 58.07
C ILE A 62 -0.53 -9.12 59.30
N ASP A 63 -1.50 -8.20 59.14
CA ASP A 63 -2.19 -7.58 60.27
C ASP A 63 -3.23 -8.49 60.94
N SER A 64 -3.96 -9.32 60.17
CA SER A 64 -5.09 -10.10 60.67
C SER A 64 -4.75 -11.55 60.96
N TYR A 65 -3.64 -12.10 60.41
CA TYR A 65 -3.27 -13.49 60.63
C TYR A 65 -1.88 -13.63 61.24
N ILE A 66 -0.80 -13.12 60.64
CA ILE A 66 0.56 -13.34 61.10
C ILE A 66 0.81 -12.66 62.45
N THR A 67 0.50 -11.39 62.57
CA THR A 67 0.76 -10.61 63.79
C THR A 67 -0.01 -11.16 65.01
N PRO A 68 -1.31 -11.51 64.92
CA PRO A 68 -2.02 -12.13 66.03
C PRO A 68 -1.43 -13.52 66.38
N MET A 69 -1.16 -14.37 65.38
CA MET A 69 -0.58 -15.70 65.61
C MET A 69 0.76 -15.64 66.39
N ILE A 70 1.61 -14.67 66.01
CA ILE A 70 2.89 -14.46 66.75
C ILE A 70 2.64 -13.99 68.16
N LYS A 71 1.67 -13.09 68.39
CA LYS A 71 1.34 -12.55 69.74
C LYS A 71 0.73 -13.61 70.65
N ASP A 72 -0.15 -14.47 70.10
CA ASP A 72 -0.89 -15.46 70.86
C ASP A 72 -0.17 -16.82 70.94
N GLY A 73 1.00 -16.95 70.26
CA GLY A 73 1.73 -18.23 70.16
C GLY A 73 0.95 -19.34 69.48
N SER A 74 -0.08 -19.01 68.70
CA SER A 74 -0.97 -19.98 68.07
C SER A 74 -0.33 -20.63 66.87
N HIS A 75 -0.46 -21.96 66.74
CA HIS A 75 -0.04 -22.71 65.53
C HIS A 75 -1.23 -23.18 64.66
N ASP A 76 -2.42 -22.63 64.88
CA ASP A 76 -3.59 -22.95 64.05
C ASP A 76 -3.53 -22.18 62.70
N PHE A 77 -3.14 -22.88 61.62
CA PHE A 77 -3.07 -22.36 60.27
C PHE A 77 -4.39 -22.48 59.49
N GLY A 78 -5.47 -23.00 60.07
CA GLY A 78 -6.76 -23.22 59.40
C GLY A 78 -7.36 -21.93 58.82
N PRO A 79 -7.50 -20.85 59.60
CA PRO A 79 -8.03 -19.56 59.13
C PRO A 79 -7.16 -18.91 58.04
N LEU A 80 -5.83 -19.05 58.17
CA LEU A 80 -4.88 -18.54 57.15
C LEU A 80 -5.05 -19.29 55.84
N LEU A 81 -5.19 -20.63 55.87
CA LEU A 81 -5.39 -21.43 54.66
C LEU A 81 -6.70 -21.08 53.94
N GLY A 82 -7.76 -20.75 54.72
CA GLY A 82 -9.03 -20.27 54.20
C GLY A 82 -8.89 -18.90 53.46
N ALA A 83 -8.07 -18.00 54.00
CA ALA A 83 -7.79 -16.72 53.40
C ALA A 83 -6.95 -16.85 52.11
N ILE A 84 -5.93 -17.71 52.12
CA ILE A 84 -5.09 -18.00 50.97
C ILE A 84 -5.94 -18.59 49.83
N ARG A 85 -6.87 -19.52 50.12
CA ARG A 85 -7.78 -20.08 49.09
C ARG A 85 -8.64 -18.98 48.43
N ARG A 86 -9.14 -18.03 49.19
CA ARG A 86 -9.91 -16.89 48.63
C ARG A 86 -9.07 -16.02 47.68
N VAL A 87 -7.83 -15.71 48.05
CA VAL A 87 -6.94 -14.91 47.21
C VAL A 87 -6.49 -15.67 45.96
N ALA A 88 -6.23 -16.97 46.09
CA ALA A 88 -5.96 -17.85 44.95
C ALA A 88 -7.10 -17.82 43.92
N ALA A 89 -8.36 -17.81 44.38
CA ALA A 89 -9.52 -17.67 43.50
C ALA A 89 -9.51 -16.31 42.75
N PHE A 90 -9.15 -15.19 43.41
CA PHE A 90 -8.99 -13.89 42.74
C PHE A 90 -7.86 -13.90 41.71
N TYR A 91 -6.72 -14.52 42.00
CA TYR A 91 -5.63 -14.65 41.03
C TYR A 91 -6.02 -15.51 39.83
N ILE A 92 -6.72 -16.65 40.05
CA ILE A 92 -7.24 -17.49 38.95
C ILE A 92 -8.21 -16.68 38.08
N LEU A 93 -9.12 -15.91 38.70
CA LEU A 93 -10.03 -15.02 37.97
C LEU A 93 -9.28 -13.94 37.16
N GLY A 94 -8.22 -13.37 37.76
CA GLY A 94 -7.35 -12.39 37.10
C GLY A 94 -6.62 -12.99 35.90
N ILE A 95 -6.06 -14.19 36.03
CA ILE A 95 -5.38 -14.91 34.94
C ILE A 95 -6.38 -15.23 33.82
N PHE A 96 -7.55 -15.78 34.19
CA PHE A 96 -8.60 -16.08 33.22
C PHE A 96 -9.04 -14.80 32.45
N SER A 97 -9.25 -13.70 33.17
CA SER A 97 -9.64 -12.43 32.56
C SER A 97 -8.56 -11.87 31.64
N THR A 98 -7.29 -11.98 32.02
CA THR A 98 -6.14 -11.60 31.20
C THR A 98 -6.09 -12.43 29.92
N TYR A 99 -6.27 -13.74 30.02
CA TYR A 99 -6.34 -14.63 28.87
C TYR A 99 -7.49 -14.26 27.94
N MET A 100 -8.69 -14.04 28.49
CA MET A 100 -9.89 -13.73 27.71
C MET A 100 -9.78 -12.38 26.96
N TYR A 101 -9.32 -11.30 27.60
CA TYR A 101 -9.19 -10.05 26.87
C TYR A 101 -8.13 -10.11 25.77
N ASN A 102 -7.02 -10.83 25.98
CA ASN A 102 -6.01 -11.01 24.92
C ASN A 102 -6.57 -11.84 23.75
N LEU A 103 -7.30 -12.92 24.03
CA LEU A 103 -7.93 -13.74 23.00
C LEU A 103 -8.94 -12.93 22.17
N LEU A 104 -9.80 -12.16 22.83
CA LEU A 104 -10.76 -11.28 22.17
C LEU A 104 -10.06 -10.21 21.31
N MET A 105 -8.97 -9.63 21.83
CA MET A 105 -8.19 -8.64 21.06
C MET A 105 -7.52 -9.23 19.83
N ILE A 106 -7.05 -10.48 19.88
CA ILE A 106 -6.54 -11.17 18.69
C ILE A 106 -7.65 -11.28 17.62
N TYR A 107 -8.85 -11.69 18.04
CA TYR A 107 -9.99 -11.84 17.13
C TYR A 107 -10.39 -10.49 16.49
N VAL A 108 -10.54 -9.45 17.31
CA VAL A 108 -10.86 -8.08 16.84
C VAL A 108 -9.78 -7.56 15.89
N ASN A 109 -8.51 -7.73 16.27
CA ASN A 109 -7.39 -7.25 15.48
C ASN A 109 -7.32 -7.93 14.11
N GLN A 110 -7.31 -9.26 14.06
CA GLN A 110 -7.21 -9.99 12.79
C GLN A 110 -8.42 -9.75 11.88
N GLY A 111 -9.62 -9.69 12.47
CA GLY A 111 -10.83 -9.38 11.71
C GLY A 111 -10.82 -7.96 11.12
N MET A 112 -10.36 -6.97 11.90
CA MET A 112 -10.25 -5.59 11.42
C MET A 112 -9.21 -5.46 10.31
N LEU A 113 -8.03 -6.08 10.46
CA LEU A 113 -6.99 -6.06 9.44
C LEU A 113 -7.40 -6.75 8.15
N LYS A 114 -8.14 -7.89 8.26
CA LYS A 114 -8.72 -8.53 7.09
C LYS A 114 -9.67 -7.58 6.37
N LYS A 115 -10.63 -7.00 7.09
CA LYS A 115 -11.61 -6.05 6.54
C LYS A 115 -10.94 -4.87 5.84
N MET A 116 -9.88 -4.30 6.43
CA MET A 116 -9.12 -3.20 5.82
C MET A 116 -8.42 -3.63 4.55
N ARG A 117 -7.74 -4.79 4.54
CA ARG A 117 -7.08 -5.30 3.33
C ARG A 117 -8.07 -5.58 2.21
N ASP A 118 -9.20 -6.23 2.54
CA ASP A 118 -10.26 -6.51 1.57
C ASP A 118 -10.81 -5.19 0.98
N ALA A 119 -11.08 -4.18 1.82
CA ALA A 119 -11.56 -2.88 1.39
C ALA A 119 -10.54 -2.14 0.52
N MET A 120 -9.25 -2.13 0.92
CA MET A 120 -8.17 -1.49 0.15
C MET A 120 -8.01 -2.16 -1.21
N PHE A 121 -8.00 -3.49 -1.28
CA PHE A 121 -7.82 -4.21 -2.53
C PHE A 121 -9.01 -3.99 -3.48
N THR A 122 -10.24 -4.15 -2.97
CA THR A 122 -11.45 -3.90 -3.76
C THR A 122 -11.49 -2.46 -4.28
N HIS A 123 -11.11 -1.49 -3.46
CA HIS A 123 -11.07 -0.09 -3.87
C HIS A 123 -9.97 0.19 -4.89
N MET A 124 -8.78 -0.38 -4.70
CA MET A 124 -7.65 -0.27 -5.63
C MET A 124 -8.02 -0.71 -7.05
N GLU A 125 -8.79 -1.78 -7.20
CA GLU A 125 -9.27 -2.26 -8.51
C GLU A 125 -10.25 -1.28 -9.20
N THR A 126 -10.80 -0.33 -8.46
CA THR A 126 -11.69 0.70 -9.02
C THR A 126 -10.98 2.00 -9.39
N LEU A 127 -9.69 2.13 -9.06
CA LEU A 127 -8.95 3.37 -9.27
C LEU A 127 -8.56 3.58 -10.74
N PRO A 128 -8.51 4.84 -11.21
CA PRO A 128 -8.06 5.15 -12.56
C PRO A 128 -6.56 4.88 -12.72
N ILE A 129 -6.12 4.59 -13.94
CA ILE A 129 -4.69 4.37 -14.27
C ILE A 129 -3.82 5.55 -13.81
N ARG A 130 -4.35 6.78 -13.86
CA ARG A 130 -3.67 7.98 -13.37
C ARG A 130 -3.14 7.84 -11.94
N TYR A 131 -3.84 7.10 -11.08
CA TYR A 131 -3.39 6.88 -9.71
C TYR A 131 -2.07 6.09 -9.70
N PHE A 132 -1.99 5.03 -10.49
CA PHE A 132 -0.81 4.17 -10.58
C PHE A 132 0.37 4.86 -11.30
N ASP A 133 0.09 5.74 -12.26
CA ASP A 133 1.11 6.52 -12.96
C ASP A 133 1.73 7.61 -12.07
N THR A 134 0.99 8.09 -11.07
CA THR A 134 1.43 9.20 -10.19
C THR A 134 1.96 8.75 -8.83
N HIS A 135 1.74 7.50 -8.45
CA HIS A 135 2.17 6.92 -7.17
C HIS A 135 3.15 5.76 -7.40
N ALA A 136 4.24 5.75 -6.65
CA ALA A 136 5.19 4.63 -6.73
C ALA A 136 4.53 3.33 -6.22
N HIS A 137 4.69 2.23 -6.95
CA HIS A 137 4.16 0.92 -6.54
C HIS A 137 4.62 0.50 -5.13
N GLY A 138 5.87 0.87 -4.76
CA GLY A 138 6.40 0.62 -3.41
C GLY A 138 5.63 1.35 -2.31
N ASP A 139 5.14 2.57 -2.56
CA ASP A 139 4.33 3.33 -1.59
C ASP A 139 2.96 2.68 -1.39
N ILE A 140 2.33 2.24 -2.49
CA ILE A 140 1.05 1.51 -2.44
C ILE A 140 1.25 0.19 -1.68
N MET A 141 2.30 -0.57 -2.00
CA MET A 141 2.62 -1.84 -1.33
C MET A 141 2.91 -1.64 0.17
N SER A 142 3.55 -0.52 0.55
CA SER A 142 3.80 -0.17 1.95
C SER A 142 2.50 -0.03 2.76
N CYS A 143 1.39 0.41 2.15
CA CYS A 143 0.08 0.44 2.81
C CYS A 143 -0.39 -0.97 3.20
N TYR A 144 -0.15 -1.99 2.35
CA TYR A 144 -0.55 -3.38 2.61
C TYR A 144 0.38 -4.13 3.58
N THR A 145 1.62 -3.67 3.73
CA THR A 145 2.65 -4.32 4.56
C THR A 145 2.91 -3.53 5.83
N ASN A 146 3.70 -2.47 5.75
CA ASN A 146 4.19 -1.72 6.89
C ASN A 146 3.08 -0.99 7.66
N ASP A 147 2.17 -0.32 6.92
CA ASP A 147 1.12 0.49 7.55
C ASP A 147 0.07 -0.39 8.24
N ILE A 148 -0.31 -1.49 7.61
CA ILE A 148 -1.18 -2.50 8.23
C ILE A 148 -0.51 -3.11 9.47
N ASP A 149 0.81 -3.35 9.46
CA ASP A 149 1.51 -3.92 10.62
C ASP A 149 1.59 -2.93 11.79
N THR A 150 1.82 -1.66 11.52
CA THR A 150 1.78 -0.62 12.58
C THR A 150 0.39 -0.48 13.20
N LEU A 151 -0.68 -0.59 12.39
CA LEU A 151 -2.05 -0.64 12.89
C LEU A 151 -2.31 -1.90 13.73
N ARG A 152 -1.78 -3.06 13.32
CA ARG A 152 -1.84 -4.30 14.09
C ARG A 152 -1.26 -4.11 15.48
N GLN A 153 -0.07 -3.52 15.58
CA GLN A 153 0.58 -3.26 16.87
C GLN A 153 -0.24 -2.30 17.74
N MET A 154 -0.78 -1.25 17.16
CA MET A 154 -1.61 -0.30 17.90
C MET A 154 -2.89 -0.97 18.43
N ILE A 155 -3.62 -1.70 17.60
CA ILE A 155 -4.89 -2.32 17.99
C ILE A 155 -4.65 -3.44 19.00
N SER A 156 -3.67 -4.34 18.75
CA SER A 156 -3.47 -5.52 19.60
C SER A 156 -2.72 -5.25 20.88
N GLN A 157 -1.85 -4.23 20.93
CA GLN A 157 -0.97 -3.99 22.07
C GLN A 157 -1.22 -2.62 22.70
N SER A 158 -1.14 -1.53 21.91
CA SER A 158 -1.14 -0.18 22.49
C SER A 158 -2.49 0.19 23.13
N ILE A 159 -3.61 -0.11 22.47
CA ILE A 159 -4.94 0.21 23.00
C ILE A 159 -5.23 -0.57 24.31
N PRO A 160 -5.12 -1.90 24.35
CA PRO A 160 -5.36 -2.65 25.60
C PRO A 160 -4.41 -2.26 26.72
N GLN A 161 -3.13 -1.99 26.40
CA GLN A 161 -2.14 -1.62 27.39
C GLN A 161 -2.40 -0.24 28.00
N ILE A 162 -2.85 0.76 27.21
CA ILE A 162 -3.24 2.06 27.71
C ILE A 162 -4.48 1.95 28.61
N ILE A 163 -5.48 1.17 28.18
CA ILE A 163 -6.68 0.93 28.99
C ILE A 163 -6.29 0.28 30.31
N ASN A 164 -5.51 -0.80 30.27
CA ASN A 164 -5.03 -1.51 31.45
C ASN A 164 -4.23 -0.59 32.39
N ALA A 165 -3.26 0.17 31.83
CA ALA A 165 -2.46 1.14 32.59
C ALA A 165 -3.33 2.20 33.29
N THR A 166 -4.33 2.72 32.59
CA THR A 166 -5.25 3.74 33.14
C THR A 166 -6.03 3.19 34.33
N PHE A 167 -6.64 2.02 34.19
CA PHE A 167 -7.39 1.38 35.28
C PHE A 167 -6.46 0.97 36.43
N THR A 168 -5.24 0.49 36.12
CA THR A 168 -4.24 0.16 37.14
C THR A 168 -3.82 1.38 37.94
N ILE A 169 -3.45 2.49 37.27
CA ILE A 169 -3.05 3.74 37.93
C ILE A 169 -4.18 4.25 38.85
N VAL A 170 -5.41 4.30 38.33
CA VAL A 170 -6.57 4.78 39.10
C VAL A 170 -6.84 3.89 40.31
N SER A 171 -6.91 2.57 40.11
CA SER A 171 -7.22 1.62 41.19
C SER A 171 -6.13 1.57 42.24
N VAL A 172 -4.85 1.59 41.85
CA VAL A 172 -3.71 1.61 42.76
C VAL A 172 -3.68 2.93 43.54
N LEU A 173 -3.91 4.08 42.88
CA LEU A 173 -3.95 5.41 43.56
C LEU A 173 -5.04 5.46 44.63
N ILE A 174 -6.25 4.99 44.31
CA ILE A 174 -7.35 4.89 45.27
C ILE A 174 -6.93 4.01 46.49
N SER A 175 -6.32 2.85 46.21
CA SER A 175 -5.85 1.94 47.25
C SER A 175 -4.74 2.55 48.11
N MET A 176 -3.81 3.29 47.50
CA MET A 176 -2.75 4.00 48.24
C MET A 176 -3.30 5.10 49.16
N ILE A 177 -4.27 5.87 48.68
CA ILE A 177 -4.95 6.91 49.51
C ILE A 177 -5.67 6.25 50.67
N TYR A 178 -6.34 5.11 50.45
CA TYR A 178 -7.01 4.33 51.48
C TYR A 178 -6.05 3.79 52.57
N LEU A 179 -4.85 3.34 52.15
CA LEU A 179 -3.84 2.80 53.07
C LEU A 179 -3.14 3.88 53.89
N SER A 180 -2.66 4.95 53.23
CA SER A 180 -1.98 6.08 53.85
C SER A 180 -1.95 7.31 52.92
N PRO A 181 -2.75 8.35 53.18
CA PRO A 181 -2.71 9.60 52.40
C PRO A 181 -1.33 10.28 52.42
N ILE A 182 -0.64 10.23 53.56
CA ILE A 182 0.67 10.88 53.73
C ILE A 182 1.73 10.24 52.83
N LEU A 183 1.82 8.92 52.81
CA LEU A 183 2.77 8.24 51.95
C LEU A 183 2.40 8.38 50.48
N THR A 184 1.10 8.51 50.16
CA THR A 184 0.63 8.79 48.80
C THR A 184 1.13 10.13 48.27
N VAL A 185 1.11 11.22 49.10
CA VAL A 185 1.65 12.50 48.71
C VAL A 185 3.16 12.44 48.41
N ILE A 186 3.91 11.67 49.21
CA ILE A 186 5.35 11.43 48.99
C ILE A 186 5.56 10.71 47.64
N THR A 187 4.77 9.67 47.39
CA THR A 187 4.86 8.91 46.10
C THR A 187 4.56 9.84 44.92
N LEU A 188 3.50 10.63 44.99
CA LEU A 188 3.13 11.56 43.91
C LEU A 188 4.22 12.60 43.65
N GLY A 189 4.87 13.13 44.74
CA GLY A 189 6.01 14.01 44.63
C GLY A 189 7.19 13.36 43.90
N MET A 190 7.55 12.13 44.28
CA MET A 190 8.62 11.37 43.61
C MET A 190 8.27 11.05 42.17
N THR A 191 7.01 10.69 41.88
CA THR A 191 6.53 10.44 40.51
C THR A 191 6.62 11.71 39.66
N ALA A 192 6.28 12.88 40.21
CA ALA A 192 6.43 14.15 39.49
C ALA A 192 7.90 14.44 39.12
N ILE A 193 8.84 14.18 40.06
CA ILE A 193 10.28 14.29 39.80
C ILE A 193 10.69 13.30 38.68
N MET A 194 10.21 12.06 38.75
CA MET A 194 10.50 11.04 37.75
C MET A 194 10.00 11.47 36.36
N ILE A 195 8.78 11.96 36.24
CA ILE A 195 8.21 12.46 34.98
C ILE A 195 9.01 13.63 34.42
N PHE A 196 9.43 14.56 35.28
CA PHE A 196 10.23 15.73 34.89
C PHE A 196 11.60 15.31 34.35
N VAL A 197 12.33 14.45 35.07
CA VAL A 197 13.66 13.95 34.64
C VAL A 197 13.56 13.15 33.36
N THR A 198 12.61 12.23 33.29
CA THR A 198 12.36 11.42 32.10
C THR A 198 11.98 12.26 30.89
N GLY A 199 11.11 13.25 31.08
CA GLY A 199 10.69 14.17 30.02
C GLY A 199 11.85 14.97 29.43
N LYS A 200 12.77 15.44 30.29
CA LYS A 200 13.96 16.19 29.88
C LYS A 200 14.93 15.32 29.09
N ALA A 201 15.21 14.10 29.56
CA ALA A 201 16.07 13.13 28.89
C ALA A 201 15.46 12.62 27.57
N ALA A 202 14.16 12.35 27.54
CA ALA A 202 13.44 11.96 26.32
C ALA A 202 13.46 13.08 25.25
N SER A 203 13.37 14.35 25.64
CA SER A 203 13.47 15.47 24.72
C SER A 203 14.85 15.58 24.06
N LEU A 204 15.93 15.30 24.81
CA LEU A 204 17.29 15.25 24.29
C LEU A 204 17.49 14.08 23.35
N SER A 205 17.07 12.90 23.77
CA SER A 205 17.09 11.68 22.93
C SER A 205 16.35 11.88 21.61
N GLY A 206 15.15 12.50 21.64
CA GLY A 206 14.35 12.75 20.44
C GLY A 206 15.04 13.63 19.39
N ARG A 207 15.85 14.62 19.82
CA ARG A 207 16.65 15.44 18.89
C ARG A 207 17.70 14.62 18.16
N PHE A 208 18.42 13.76 18.89
CA PHE A 208 19.45 12.90 18.29
C PHE A 208 18.85 11.79 17.44
N TYR A 209 17.67 11.25 17.80
CA TYR A 209 16.96 10.29 16.94
C TYR A 209 16.53 10.91 15.60
N THR A 210 16.10 12.18 15.60
CA THR A 210 15.77 12.88 14.36
C THR A 210 17.02 13.05 13.48
N GLN A 211 18.16 13.40 14.08
CA GLN A 211 19.43 13.49 13.35
C GLN A 211 19.87 12.12 12.83
N GLN A 212 19.84 11.08 13.66
CA GLN A 212 20.16 9.72 13.26
C GLN A 212 19.31 9.26 12.07
N GLN A 213 18.01 9.56 12.06
CA GLN A 213 17.12 9.19 10.96
C GLN A 213 17.48 9.92 9.65
N SER A 214 17.93 11.18 9.75
CA SER A 214 18.44 11.94 8.61
C SER A 214 19.73 11.35 8.05
N ASP A 215 20.69 11.07 8.93
CA ASP A 215 21.99 10.52 8.56
C ASP A 215 21.85 9.09 7.98
N LEU A 216 20.94 8.28 8.53
CA LEU A 216 20.59 6.96 8.00
C LEU A 216 19.96 7.06 6.60
N GLY A 217 19.11 8.05 6.37
CA GLY A 217 18.51 8.30 5.06
C GLY A 217 19.55 8.68 4.02
N GLU A 218 20.54 9.50 4.40
CA GLU A 218 21.65 9.92 3.53
C GLU A 218 22.56 8.74 3.20
N LEU A 219 22.94 7.93 4.20
CA LEU A 219 23.72 6.72 4.01
C LEU A 219 23.03 5.69 3.12
N ASN A 220 21.71 5.47 3.32
CA ASN A 220 20.95 4.55 2.48
C ASN A 220 20.86 5.04 1.03
N GLY A 221 20.75 6.35 0.80
CA GLY A 221 20.79 6.94 -0.53
C GLY A 221 22.11 6.68 -1.23
N GLU A 222 23.25 6.84 -0.54
CA GLU A 222 24.58 6.54 -1.04
C GLU A 222 24.75 5.06 -1.39
N ILE A 223 24.27 4.15 -0.51
CA ILE A 223 24.32 2.70 -0.76
C ILE A 223 23.52 2.36 -2.02
N GLU A 224 22.30 2.91 -2.17
CA GLU A 224 21.46 2.67 -3.34
C GLU A 224 22.12 3.20 -4.63
N GLU A 225 22.72 4.39 -4.58
CA GLU A 225 23.43 4.97 -5.72
C GLU A 225 24.63 4.12 -6.12
N MET A 226 25.45 3.72 -5.15
CA MET A 226 26.61 2.85 -5.41
C MET A 226 26.22 1.47 -5.91
N MET A 227 25.15 0.86 -5.37
CA MET A 227 24.65 -0.44 -5.86
C MET A 227 24.17 -0.35 -7.32
N ASN A 228 23.41 0.68 -7.65
CA ASN A 228 22.95 0.89 -9.02
C ASN A 228 24.08 1.25 -9.98
N GLY A 229 25.07 2.03 -9.50
CA GLY A 229 26.26 2.45 -10.23
C GLY A 229 27.45 1.47 -10.20
N GLN A 230 27.33 0.28 -9.58
CA GLN A 230 28.47 -0.61 -9.28
C GLN A 230 29.30 -0.96 -10.52
N LYS A 231 28.69 -1.14 -11.69
CA LYS A 231 29.42 -1.38 -12.95
C LYS A 231 30.29 -0.19 -13.34
N VAL A 232 29.82 1.03 -13.11
CA VAL A 232 30.54 2.27 -13.39
C VAL A 232 31.72 2.42 -12.43
N VAL A 233 31.48 2.24 -11.13
CA VAL A 233 32.52 2.26 -10.09
C VAL A 233 33.63 1.30 -10.45
N LYS A 234 33.30 0.05 -10.85
CA LYS A 234 34.30 -0.99 -11.24
C LYS A 234 35.07 -0.64 -12.50
N VAL A 235 34.43 -0.14 -13.55
CA VAL A 235 35.07 0.20 -14.82
C VAL A 235 36.05 1.35 -14.65
N PHE A 236 35.76 2.32 -13.77
CA PHE A 236 36.60 3.48 -13.53
C PHE A 236 37.55 3.32 -12.33
N ASN A 237 37.55 2.17 -11.64
CA ASN A 237 38.36 1.87 -10.45
C ASN A 237 38.23 2.91 -9.34
N HIS A 238 36.98 3.36 -9.05
CA HIS A 238 36.68 4.37 -8.03
C HIS A 238 36.23 3.75 -6.69
N GLU A 239 36.53 2.48 -6.41
CA GLU A 239 36.14 1.77 -5.18
C GLU A 239 36.67 2.45 -3.92
N GLU A 240 37.95 2.88 -3.93
CA GLU A 240 38.53 3.54 -2.75
C GLU A 240 37.88 4.87 -2.42
N GLU A 241 37.45 5.64 -3.44
CA GLU A 241 36.75 6.90 -3.28
C GLU A 241 35.32 6.67 -2.71
N ALA A 242 34.60 5.69 -3.29
CA ALA A 242 33.29 5.29 -2.81
C ALA A 242 33.34 4.82 -1.34
N ILE A 243 34.37 4.06 -0.94
CA ILE A 243 34.58 3.62 0.44
C ILE A 243 34.79 4.84 1.37
N LYS A 244 35.62 5.82 0.96
CA LYS A 244 35.88 7.03 1.75
C LYS A 244 34.63 7.87 1.96
N ASP A 245 33.75 7.98 0.95
CA ASP A 245 32.52 8.74 1.06
C ASP A 245 31.49 8.00 1.92
N PHE A 246 31.39 6.67 1.76
CA PHE A 246 30.62 5.83 2.67
C PHE A 246 31.09 5.96 4.13
N ASP A 247 32.40 5.90 4.38
CA ASP A 247 32.95 6.01 5.74
C ASP A 247 32.60 7.35 6.41
N LYS A 248 32.62 8.47 5.67
CA LYS A 248 32.21 9.79 6.20
C LYS A 248 30.75 9.80 6.66
N LEU A 249 29.87 9.23 5.83
CA LEU A 249 28.44 9.17 6.14
C LEU A 249 28.16 8.19 7.28
N ASN A 250 28.86 7.04 7.29
CA ASN A 250 28.75 6.06 8.35
C ASN A 250 29.27 6.57 9.69
N ASP A 251 30.35 7.35 9.70
CA ASP A 251 30.87 8.04 10.89
C ASP A 251 29.87 9.09 11.43
N ALA A 252 29.20 9.83 10.55
CA ALA A 252 28.16 10.77 10.94
C ALA A 252 26.97 10.04 11.59
N LEU A 253 26.52 8.96 10.96
CA LEU A 253 25.47 8.08 11.50
C LEU A 253 25.89 7.45 12.84
N TYR A 254 27.14 6.94 12.95
CA TYR A 254 27.65 6.41 14.21
C TYR A 254 27.56 7.43 15.36
N LYS A 255 27.98 8.68 15.13
CA LYS A 255 27.93 9.75 16.14
C LYS A 255 26.51 10.07 16.56
N SER A 256 25.60 10.26 15.60
CA SER A 256 24.21 10.57 15.90
C SER A 256 23.47 9.40 16.55
N ALA A 257 23.71 8.16 16.09
CA ALA A 257 23.14 6.97 16.67
C ALA A 257 23.66 6.68 18.08
N SER A 258 24.97 6.82 18.30
CA SER A 258 25.60 6.67 19.61
C SER A 258 24.99 7.65 20.62
N ASN A 259 24.86 8.94 20.25
CA ASN A 259 24.24 9.94 21.11
C ASN A 259 22.75 9.64 21.36
N ALA A 260 21.99 9.30 20.31
CA ALA A 260 20.56 8.97 20.44
C ALA A 260 20.34 7.80 21.40
N ASN A 261 21.09 6.71 21.20
CA ASN A 261 20.98 5.52 22.03
C ASN A 261 21.52 5.71 23.45
N SER A 262 22.59 6.51 23.64
CA SER A 262 23.09 6.83 24.96
C SER A 262 22.03 7.50 25.83
N TYR A 263 21.36 8.53 25.30
CA TYR A 263 20.28 9.20 26.04
C TYR A 263 19.02 8.32 26.20
N ALA A 264 18.70 7.48 25.22
CA ALA A 264 17.56 6.57 25.30
C ALA A 264 17.78 5.47 26.34
N ASN A 265 18.95 4.83 26.33
CA ASN A 265 19.25 3.67 27.17
C ASN A 265 19.47 4.05 28.65
N ILE A 266 19.83 5.30 28.94
CA ILE A 266 19.97 5.76 30.32
C ILE A 266 18.61 6.02 31.01
N LEU A 267 17.51 6.16 30.24
CA LEU A 267 16.17 6.41 30.79
C LEU A 267 15.67 5.25 31.67
N GLY A 268 15.88 4.02 31.25
CA GLY A 268 15.50 2.84 32.02
C GLY A 268 16.17 2.78 33.39
N PRO A 269 17.52 2.81 33.47
CA PRO A 269 18.27 2.88 34.73
C PRO A 269 17.88 4.05 35.61
N ILE A 270 17.73 5.26 35.06
CA ILE A 270 17.31 6.43 35.86
C ILE A 270 15.94 6.20 36.50
N ASN A 271 14.96 5.74 35.73
CA ASN A 271 13.61 5.47 36.25
C ASN A 271 13.62 4.38 37.32
N ASN A 272 14.40 3.32 37.13
CA ASN A 272 14.54 2.28 38.13
C ASN A 272 15.18 2.80 39.43
N GLN A 273 16.23 3.62 39.32
CA GLN A 273 16.88 4.19 40.51
C GLN A 273 16.00 5.20 41.22
N LEU A 274 15.27 6.06 40.50
CA LEU A 274 14.29 6.97 41.11
C LEU A 274 13.16 6.19 41.78
N GLY A 275 12.72 5.07 41.20
CA GLY A 275 11.78 4.16 41.82
C GLY A 275 12.32 3.51 43.11
N ASN A 276 13.61 3.12 43.12
CA ASN A 276 14.28 2.61 44.32
C ASN A 276 14.44 3.67 45.42
N VAL A 277 14.80 4.90 45.05
CA VAL A 277 14.85 6.03 46.00
C VAL A 277 13.47 6.31 46.60
N SER A 278 12.41 6.32 45.80
CA SER A 278 11.02 6.37 46.27
C SER A 278 10.69 5.25 47.24
N TYR A 279 11.07 4.02 46.92
CA TYR A 279 10.84 2.86 47.77
C TYR A 279 11.56 2.98 49.13
N VAL A 280 12.85 3.39 49.14
CA VAL A 280 13.62 3.60 50.36
C VAL A 280 13.02 4.72 51.22
N LEU A 281 12.66 5.83 50.61
CA LEU A 281 12.06 6.98 51.28
C LEU A 281 10.73 6.61 51.96
N ILE A 282 9.87 5.89 51.25
CA ILE A 282 8.61 5.39 51.78
C ILE A 282 8.84 4.36 52.87
N THR A 283 9.86 3.48 52.74
CA THR A 283 10.21 2.51 53.79
C THR A 283 10.67 3.18 55.05
N VAL A 284 11.55 4.19 54.99
CA VAL A 284 12.05 4.91 56.16
C VAL A 284 10.93 5.71 56.84
N VAL A 285 10.22 6.53 56.06
CA VAL A 285 9.13 7.38 56.62
C VAL A 285 7.97 6.49 57.09
N GLY A 286 7.55 5.52 56.28
CA GLY A 286 6.47 4.61 56.68
C GLY A 286 6.85 3.68 57.85
N GLY A 287 8.11 3.24 57.92
CA GLY A 287 8.63 2.48 59.04
C GLY A 287 8.60 3.28 60.36
N ALA A 288 9.08 4.55 60.31
CA ALA A 288 8.99 5.45 61.47
C ALA A 288 7.52 5.69 61.89
N MET A 289 6.60 5.91 60.95
CA MET A 289 5.17 6.03 61.21
C MET A 289 4.54 4.76 61.78
N ALA A 290 4.94 3.61 61.31
CA ALA A 290 4.41 2.30 61.81
C ALA A 290 4.91 2.01 63.24
N ILE A 291 6.18 2.32 63.56
CA ILE A 291 6.76 2.12 64.90
C ILE A 291 6.12 3.08 65.91
N THR A 292 5.90 4.34 65.54
CA THR A 292 5.29 5.35 66.39
C THR A 292 3.76 5.26 66.48
N GLY A 293 3.12 4.42 65.66
CA GLY A 293 1.66 4.32 65.56
C GLY A 293 1.02 5.54 64.91
N PHE A 294 1.81 6.45 64.30
CA PHE A 294 1.34 7.68 63.72
C PHE A 294 0.41 7.44 62.54
N ALA A 295 -0.74 8.12 62.51
CA ALA A 295 -1.80 7.97 61.50
C ALA A 295 -2.37 6.55 61.36
N GLY A 296 -2.21 5.67 62.38
CA GLY A 296 -2.72 4.28 62.37
C GLY A 296 -2.11 3.41 61.27
N LEU A 297 -0.84 3.70 60.89
CA LEU A 297 -0.11 2.89 59.92
C LEU A 297 0.38 1.59 60.59
N THR A 298 0.06 0.45 60.01
CA THR A 298 0.51 -0.89 60.47
C THR A 298 1.61 -1.41 59.53
N LEU A 299 2.33 -2.47 59.99
CA LEU A 299 3.33 -3.13 59.15
C LEU A 299 2.70 -3.77 57.88
N GLY A 300 1.50 -4.30 57.99
CA GLY A 300 0.78 -4.84 56.83
C GLY A 300 0.35 -3.76 55.83
N LYS A 301 -0.12 -2.60 56.35
CA LYS A 301 -0.40 -1.46 55.49
C LYS A 301 0.86 -0.94 54.76
N LEU A 302 1.99 -0.85 55.44
CA LEU A 302 3.27 -0.47 54.85
C LEU A 302 3.73 -1.45 53.78
N ALA A 303 3.68 -2.76 54.04
CA ALA A 303 4.07 -3.77 53.06
C ALA A 303 3.22 -3.75 51.78
N SER A 304 1.89 -3.59 51.93
CA SER A 304 1.00 -3.43 50.76
C SER A 304 1.27 -2.10 50.05
N PHE A 305 1.54 -1.01 50.75
CA PHE A 305 1.85 0.29 50.16
C PHE A 305 3.15 0.24 49.33
N LEU A 306 4.18 -0.42 49.81
CA LEU A 306 5.45 -0.59 49.08
C LEU A 306 5.24 -1.38 47.77
N THR A 307 4.37 -2.36 47.77
CA THR A 307 4.00 -3.12 46.57
C THR A 307 3.23 -2.20 45.58
N PHE A 308 2.27 -1.42 46.08
CA PHE A 308 1.53 -0.46 45.27
C PHE A 308 2.41 0.63 44.70
N ASN A 309 3.43 1.12 45.42
CA ASN A 309 4.37 2.11 44.91
C ASN A 309 5.11 1.59 43.66
N ARG A 310 5.51 0.33 43.62
CA ARG A 310 6.08 -0.31 42.43
C ARG A 310 5.05 -0.45 41.30
N SER A 311 3.84 -0.92 41.61
CA SER A 311 2.75 -1.10 40.64
C SER A 311 2.21 0.21 40.07
N PHE A 312 2.41 1.36 40.75
CA PHE A 312 2.02 2.67 40.28
C PHE A 312 2.99 3.26 39.26
N ASN A 313 4.29 3.06 39.45
CA ASN A 313 5.32 3.66 38.59
C ASN A 313 5.51 2.90 37.27
N MET A 314 5.30 1.59 37.23
CA MET A 314 5.52 0.73 36.07
C MET A 314 4.63 1.08 34.86
N PRO A 315 3.29 1.28 35.01
CA PRO A 315 2.42 1.63 33.91
C PRO A 315 2.74 2.97 33.24
N ILE A 316 3.27 3.94 34.02
CA ILE A 316 3.63 5.26 33.52
C ILE A 316 4.73 5.15 32.44
N SER A 317 5.74 4.34 32.71
CA SER A 317 6.81 4.08 31.73
C SER A 317 6.30 3.32 30.51
N GLN A 318 5.40 2.35 30.68
CA GLN A 318 4.82 1.57 29.60
C GLN A 318 3.97 2.43 28.66
N VAL A 319 3.12 3.31 29.20
CA VAL A 319 2.30 4.24 28.37
C VAL A 319 3.18 5.15 27.51
N SER A 320 4.31 5.63 28.08
CA SER A 320 5.23 6.48 27.31
C SER A 320 5.80 5.79 26.08
N GLN A 321 6.08 4.48 26.14
CA GLN A 321 6.53 3.70 25.00
C GLN A 321 5.43 3.53 23.93
N GLN A 322 4.17 3.39 24.37
CA GLN A 322 3.04 3.18 23.46
C GLN A 322 2.71 4.42 22.61
N ILE A 323 3.06 5.62 23.07
CA ILE A 323 2.80 6.87 22.34
C ILE A 323 3.47 6.84 20.96
N ASN A 324 4.69 6.34 20.86
CA ASN A 324 5.43 6.28 19.59
C ASN A 324 4.74 5.32 18.60
N PHE A 325 4.30 4.15 19.06
CA PHE A 325 3.56 3.20 18.22
C PHE A 325 2.25 3.80 17.72
N ILE A 326 1.53 4.54 18.57
CA ILE A 326 0.31 5.22 18.16
C ILE A 326 0.59 6.28 17.08
N VAL A 327 1.64 7.06 17.25
CA VAL A 327 2.02 8.08 16.25
C VAL A 327 2.34 7.45 14.90
N MET A 328 3.12 6.35 14.88
CA MET A 328 3.44 5.62 13.66
C MET A 328 2.18 5.01 13.03
N ALA A 329 1.34 4.36 13.83
CA ALA A 329 0.10 3.78 13.37
C ALA A 329 -0.87 4.82 12.80
N MET A 330 -0.91 6.02 13.39
CA MET A 330 -1.72 7.12 12.86
C MET A 330 -1.21 7.66 11.52
N ALA A 331 0.11 7.67 11.30
CA ALA A 331 0.69 8.01 10.01
C ALA A 331 0.33 6.96 8.95
N GLY A 332 0.43 5.66 9.29
CA GLY A 332 0.00 4.55 8.42
C GLY A 332 -1.50 4.60 8.12
N ALA A 333 -2.34 4.79 9.16
CA ALA A 333 -3.79 4.93 8.99
C ALA A 333 -4.15 6.09 8.04
N LYS A 334 -3.44 7.21 8.12
CA LYS A 334 -3.66 8.34 7.21
C LYS A 334 -3.40 7.96 5.75
N ARG A 335 -2.36 7.18 5.45
CA ARG A 335 -2.06 6.71 4.08
C ARG A 335 -3.10 5.71 3.60
N ILE A 336 -3.48 4.76 4.46
CA ILE A 336 -4.53 3.77 4.15
C ILE A 336 -5.86 4.48 3.84
N TYR A 337 -6.28 5.43 4.68
CA TYR A 337 -7.52 6.17 4.41
C TYR A 337 -7.40 7.11 3.20
N ALA A 338 -6.21 7.66 2.91
CA ALA A 338 -6.00 8.42 1.68
C ALA A 338 -6.20 7.55 0.42
N LEU A 339 -5.70 6.30 0.44
CA LEU A 339 -5.98 5.33 -0.62
C LEU A 339 -7.48 5.02 -0.73
N LEU A 340 -8.16 4.78 0.39
CA LEU A 340 -9.60 4.46 0.42
C LEU A 340 -10.51 5.64 0.04
N ASP A 341 -10.03 6.87 0.20
CA ASP A 341 -10.77 8.10 -0.12
C ASP A 341 -10.47 8.62 -1.53
N GLU A 342 -9.52 7.98 -2.27
CA GLU A 342 -9.25 8.31 -3.66
C GLU A 342 -10.49 8.04 -4.51
N LYS A 343 -10.71 8.90 -5.49
CA LYS A 343 -11.90 8.78 -6.33
C LYS A 343 -11.78 7.59 -7.28
N PRO A 344 -12.79 6.71 -7.32
CA PRO A 344 -12.80 5.62 -8.31
C PRO A 344 -12.88 6.18 -9.73
N GLU A 345 -12.52 5.36 -10.70
CA GLU A 345 -12.68 5.69 -12.11
C GLU A 345 -14.15 5.98 -12.42
N THR A 346 -14.43 7.17 -12.94
CA THR A 346 -15.79 7.56 -13.34
C THR A 346 -16.12 6.99 -14.72
N ASP A 347 -17.34 6.51 -14.91
CA ASP A 347 -17.83 6.03 -16.19
C ASP A 347 -19.29 6.47 -16.40
N ASP A 348 -19.46 7.60 -17.10
CA ASP A 348 -20.76 8.15 -17.47
C ASP A 348 -21.27 7.60 -18.82
N GLY A 349 -20.62 6.56 -19.37
CA GLY A 349 -21.00 5.91 -20.60
C GLY A 349 -22.35 5.19 -20.50
N TYR A 350 -23.14 5.25 -21.55
CA TYR A 350 -24.43 4.59 -21.66
C TYR A 350 -24.56 3.72 -22.92
N VAL A 351 -23.65 3.82 -23.87
CA VAL A 351 -23.57 2.95 -25.03
C VAL A 351 -22.86 1.66 -24.63
N THR A 352 -23.45 0.51 -24.97
CA THR A 352 -22.95 -0.82 -24.62
C THR A 352 -22.61 -1.65 -25.84
N LEU A 353 -21.69 -2.60 -25.69
CA LEU A 353 -21.30 -3.56 -26.72
C LEU A 353 -22.12 -4.86 -26.57
N VAL A 354 -22.82 -5.24 -27.63
CA VAL A 354 -23.71 -6.42 -27.64
C VAL A 354 -23.38 -7.35 -28.82
N ASN A 355 -23.70 -8.65 -28.66
CA ASN A 355 -23.73 -9.55 -29.80
C ASN A 355 -24.92 -9.21 -30.71
N ALA A 356 -24.71 -9.21 -32.01
CA ALA A 356 -25.74 -8.85 -32.99
C ALA A 356 -25.92 -9.91 -34.05
N LYS A 357 -27.13 -9.94 -34.64
CA LYS A 357 -27.44 -10.64 -35.88
C LYS A 357 -27.83 -9.61 -36.93
N GLU A 358 -27.49 -9.87 -38.17
CA GLU A 358 -27.90 -9.06 -39.29
C GLU A 358 -29.03 -9.78 -40.05
N GLU A 359 -30.26 -9.27 -39.96
CA GLU A 359 -31.44 -9.80 -40.65
C GLU A 359 -32.02 -8.70 -41.53
N ASN A 360 -32.14 -9.01 -42.82
CA ASN A 360 -32.67 -8.04 -43.82
C ASN A 360 -31.97 -6.65 -43.81
N GLY A 361 -30.66 -6.63 -43.58
CA GLY A 361 -29.88 -5.38 -43.52
C GLY A 361 -30.07 -4.57 -42.24
N LYS A 362 -30.76 -5.10 -41.22
CA LYS A 362 -30.91 -4.50 -39.89
C LYS A 362 -30.16 -5.32 -38.85
N LEU A 363 -29.43 -4.62 -37.97
CA LEU A 363 -28.77 -5.24 -36.83
C LEU A 363 -29.76 -5.36 -35.69
N THR A 364 -29.82 -6.54 -35.08
CA THR A 364 -30.62 -6.84 -33.90
C THR A 364 -29.75 -7.51 -32.85
N GLU A 365 -30.01 -7.18 -31.58
CA GLU A 365 -29.30 -7.78 -30.44
C GLU A 365 -29.68 -9.26 -30.29
N THR A 366 -28.70 -10.10 -29.93
CA THR A 366 -28.90 -11.52 -29.63
C THR A 366 -28.05 -11.94 -28.45
N PRO A 367 -28.55 -12.85 -27.58
CA PRO A 367 -27.74 -13.42 -26.51
C PRO A 367 -26.67 -14.42 -27.01
N GLU A 368 -26.84 -14.92 -28.24
CA GLU A 368 -25.93 -15.90 -28.83
C GLU A 368 -24.66 -15.23 -29.34
N ARG A 369 -23.50 -15.92 -29.23
CA ARG A 369 -22.26 -15.48 -29.83
C ARG A 369 -22.30 -15.74 -31.34
N THR A 370 -22.48 -14.69 -32.11
CA THR A 370 -22.53 -14.73 -33.57
C THR A 370 -21.20 -14.41 -34.26
N GLY A 371 -20.21 -13.91 -33.49
CA GLY A 371 -19.00 -13.30 -34.04
C GLY A 371 -19.22 -11.89 -34.60
N LEU A 372 -20.45 -11.39 -34.61
CA LEU A 372 -20.81 -10.03 -35.03
C LEU A 372 -21.15 -9.22 -33.77
N TRP A 373 -20.48 -8.09 -33.61
CA TRP A 373 -20.68 -7.19 -32.49
C TRP A 373 -21.25 -5.87 -32.96
N ALA A 374 -22.10 -5.25 -32.14
CA ALA A 374 -22.66 -3.95 -32.41
C ALA A 374 -22.71 -3.07 -31.17
N TRP A 375 -22.58 -1.77 -31.36
CA TRP A 375 -22.86 -0.75 -30.37
C TRP A 375 -24.35 -0.56 -30.22
N ARG A 376 -24.90 -0.84 -29.04
CA ARG A 376 -26.28 -0.49 -28.68
C ARG A 376 -26.27 0.93 -28.11
N HIS A 377 -26.80 1.87 -28.88
CA HIS A 377 -26.87 3.27 -28.53
C HIS A 377 -28.34 3.65 -28.24
N GLU A 378 -28.65 3.87 -27.00
CA GLU A 378 -29.94 4.39 -26.57
C GLU A 378 -29.89 5.93 -26.54
N HIS A 379 -30.69 6.59 -27.36
CA HIS A 379 -30.75 8.04 -27.41
C HIS A 379 -31.48 8.57 -26.17
N GLN A 380 -30.84 9.44 -25.38
CA GLN A 380 -31.39 9.96 -24.13
C GLN A 380 -32.63 10.86 -24.32
N ALA A 381 -32.81 11.41 -25.53
CA ALA A 381 -33.91 12.36 -25.82
C ALA A 381 -35.26 11.70 -26.07
N ASP A 382 -35.28 10.55 -26.74
CA ASP A 382 -36.50 9.86 -27.21
C ASP A 382 -36.53 8.37 -26.89
N HIS A 383 -35.51 7.86 -26.16
CA HIS A 383 -35.31 6.45 -25.82
C HIS A 383 -35.30 5.49 -27.02
N THR A 384 -35.05 5.99 -28.23
CA THR A 384 -34.84 5.13 -29.40
C THR A 384 -33.51 4.41 -29.28
N VAL A 385 -33.44 3.16 -29.75
CA VAL A 385 -32.22 2.36 -29.73
C VAL A 385 -31.71 2.15 -31.14
N ASP A 386 -30.51 2.63 -31.40
CA ASP A 386 -29.76 2.39 -32.62
C ASP A 386 -28.68 1.33 -32.42
N TYR A 387 -28.51 0.48 -33.42
CA TYR A 387 -27.42 -0.49 -33.46
C TYR A 387 -26.43 -0.10 -34.54
N ARG A 388 -25.15 0.06 -34.17
CA ARG A 388 -24.04 0.28 -35.11
C ARG A 388 -23.10 -0.90 -35.09
N LYS A 389 -22.76 -1.42 -36.26
CA LYS A 389 -21.77 -2.50 -36.39
C LYS A 389 -20.44 -2.02 -35.82
N LEU A 390 -19.82 -2.85 -35.01
CA LEU A 390 -18.44 -2.65 -34.58
C LEU A 390 -17.52 -2.90 -35.75
N ALA A 391 -16.93 -1.84 -36.31
CA ALA A 391 -16.10 -1.89 -37.49
C ALA A 391 -14.64 -1.48 -37.22
N GLY A 392 -14.41 -0.68 -36.19
CA GLY A 392 -13.07 -0.22 -35.82
C GLY A 392 -12.67 1.09 -36.52
N ASP A 393 -13.63 1.97 -36.83
CA ASP A 393 -13.35 3.33 -37.30
C ASP A 393 -13.02 4.23 -36.12
N VAL A 394 -11.80 4.80 -36.08
CA VAL A 394 -11.36 5.68 -34.99
C VAL A 394 -10.97 7.04 -35.52
N VAL A 395 -11.60 8.09 -34.99
CA VAL A 395 -11.38 9.47 -35.39
C VAL A 395 -11.09 10.32 -34.16
N MET A 396 -10.04 11.15 -34.23
CA MET A 396 -9.77 12.24 -33.28
C MET A 396 -9.94 13.56 -33.97
N GLU A 397 -10.67 14.49 -33.35
CA GLU A 397 -10.99 15.82 -33.86
C GLU A 397 -10.51 16.87 -32.84
N ASP A 398 -9.52 17.68 -33.22
CA ASP A 398 -8.98 18.80 -32.44
C ASP A 398 -8.62 18.49 -30.99
N VAL A 399 -8.03 17.30 -30.77
CA VAL A 399 -7.75 16.80 -29.41
C VAL A 399 -6.54 17.48 -28.80
N ASN A 400 -6.78 18.15 -27.67
CA ASN A 400 -5.76 18.72 -26.80
C ASN A 400 -5.73 17.94 -25.47
N PHE A 401 -4.53 17.64 -24.96
CA PHE A 401 -4.41 16.85 -23.74
C PHE A 401 -3.14 17.12 -22.94
N GLY A 402 -3.25 17.05 -21.60
CA GLY A 402 -2.14 17.09 -20.65
C GLY A 402 -2.43 16.24 -19.42
N TYR A 403 -1.44 15.49 -18.92
CA TYR A 403 -1.57 14.65 -17.72
C TYR A 403 -1.75 15.44 -16.42
N VAL A 404 -1.22 16.67 -16.38
CA VAL A 404 -1.32 17.60 -15.25
C VAL A 404 -1.79 18.96 -15.74
N PRO A 405 -2.53 19.71 -14.92
CA PRO A 405 -2.93 21.07 -15.27
C PRO A 405 -1.72 21.92 -15.69
N ASN A 406 -1.86 22.74 -16.70
CA ASN A 406 -0.84 23.66 -17.24
C ASN A 406 0.39 22.99 -17.91
N LYS A 407 0.37 21.68 -18.15
CA LYS A 407 1.41 21.00 -18.93
C LYS A 407 0.76 20.16 -20.03
N GLN A 408 0.47 20.82 -21.15
CA GLN A 408 -0.07 20.17 -22.34
C GLN A 408 0.98 19.29 -23.00
N VAL A 409 0.55 18.12 -23.49
CA VAL A 409 1.39 17.10 -24.15
C VAL A 409 0.97 16.89 -25.59
N LEU A 410 -0.32 16.99 -25.89
CA LEU A 410 -0.87 16.90 -27.24
C LEU A 410 -1.56 18.21 -27.59
N TYR A 411 -1.34 18.65 -28.84
CA TYR A 411 -1.86 19.90 -29.38
C TYR A 411 -2.55 19.62 -30.71
N ASP A 412 -3.84 19.87 -30.78
CA ASP A 412 -4.62 19.93 -32.02
C ASP A 412 -4.49 18.64 -32.86
N ILE A 413 -4.66 17.47 -32.16
CA ILE A 413 -4.51 16.17 -32.80
C ILE A 413 -5.73 15.84 -33.63
N ASN A 414 -5.51 15.70 -34.94
CA ASN A 414 -6.47 15.27 -35.95
C ASN A 414 -6.01 13.94 -36.57
N LEU A 415 -6.77 12.85 -36.30
CA LEU A 415 -6.43 11.48 -36.66
C LEU A 415 -7.65 10.79 -37.28
N TYR A 416 -7.42 10.02 -38.33
CA TYR A 416 -8.45 9.21 -39.00
C TYR A 416 -7.86 7.83 -39.26
N ALA A 417 -8.49 6.77 -38.76
CA ALA A 417 -8.13 5.37 -39.00
C ALA A 417 -9.39 4.64 -39.48
N LYS A 418 -9.42 4.24 -40.74
CA LYS A 418 -10.54 3.47 -41.29
C LYS A 418 -10.47 2.00 -40.85
N PRO A 419 -11.60 1.28 -40.84
CA PRO A 419 -11.62 -0.14 -40.57
C PRO A 419 -10.59 -0.93 -41.38
N GLY A 420 -9.80 -1.76 -40.68
CA GLY A 420 -8.75 -2.58 -41.28
C GLY A 420 -7.45 -1.86 -41.64
N GLN A 421 -7.32 -0.55 -41.41
CA GLN A 421 -6.09 0.18 -41.69
C GLN A 421 -5.04 -0.02 -40.61
N LYS A 422 -3.78 -0.10 -41.02
CA LYS A 422 -2.60 -0.08 -40.17
C LYS A 422 -2.03 1.32 -40.12
N VAL A 423 -2.11 1.97 -38.95
CA VAL A 423 -1.63 3.32 -38.68
C VAL A 423 -0.38 3.26 -37.82
N ALA A 424 0.75 3.76 -38.33
CA ALA A 424 2.01 3.83 -37.59
C ALA A 424 2.25 5.21 -37.02
N PHE A 425 2.56 5.30 -35.72
CA PHE A 425 3.05 6.51 -35.06
C PHE A 425 4.58 6.52 -35.04
N VAL A 426 5.17 7.56 -35.60
CA VAL A 426 6.61 7.75 -35.70
C VAL A 426 6.99 9.11 -35.10
N GLY A 427 8.11 9.19 -34.38
CA GLY A 427 8.58 10.43 -33.76
C GLY A 427 9.54 10.15 -32.59
N ALA A 428 10.18 11.18 -32.10
CA ALA A 428 11.10 11.09 -30.98
C ALA A 428 10.41 10.59 -29.70
N THR A 429 11.21 10.11 -28.72
CA THR A 429 10.69 9.81 -27.38
C THR A 429 10.10 11.09 -26.77
N GLY A 430 8.90 10.99 -26.19
CA GLY A 430 8.19 12.15 -25.64
C GLY A 430 7.36 12.94 -26.66
N ALA A 431 7.33 12.56 -27.94
CA ALA A 431 6.52 13.25 -28.96
C ALA A 431 4.99 13.08 -28.79
N GLY A 432 4.51 12.25 -27.85
CA GLY A 432 3.09 12.06 -27.58
C GLY A 432 2.48 10.76 -28.12
N LYS A 433 3.27 9.83 -28.71
CA LYS A 433 2.78 8.58 -29.32
C LYS A 433 1.97 7.72 -28.34
N THR A 434 2.55 7.38 -27.18
CA THR A 434 1.89 6.59 -26.13
C THR A 434 0.69 7.34 -25.52
N THR A 435 0.73 8.68 -25.50
CA THR A 435 -0.41 9.48 -25.03
C THR A 435 -1.63 9.30 -25.92
N ILE A 436 -1.46 9.29 -27.25
CA ILE A 436 -2.57 9.03 -28.19
C ILE A 436 -3.19 7.65 -27.92
N THR A 437 -2.38 6.60 -27.76
CA THR A 437 -2.88 5.25 -27.48
C THR A 437 -3.59 5.15 -26.13
N ASN A 438 -3.10 5.85 -25.10
CA ASN A 438 -3.76 5.93 -23.79
C ASN A 438 -5.14 6.59 -23.88
N LEU A 439 -5.30 7.60 -24.75
CA LEU A 439 -6.59 8.26 -24.98
C LEU A 439 -7.56 7.38 -25.77
N ILE A 440 -7.08 6.60 -26.75
CA ILE A 440 -7.93 5.63 -27.49
C ILE A 440 -8.47 4.56 -26.53
N ASN A 441 -7.65 4.08 -25.58
CA ASN A 441 -8.06 3.13 -24.53
C ASN A 441 -8.94 3.78 -23.44
N ARG A 442 -9.11 5.09 -23.50
CA ARG A 442 -9.82 5.86 -22.47
C ARG A 442 -9.29 5.57 -21.05
N PHE A 443 -7.94 5.44 -20.91
CA PHE A 443 -7.27 5.45 -19.60
C PHE A 443 -7.30 6.85 -18.98
N TYR A 444 -7.44 7.86 -19.86
CA TYR A 444 -7.65 9.26 -19.52
C TYR A 444 -8.80 9.79 -20.37
N ASP A 445 -9.69 10.55 -19.77
CA ASP A 445 -10.77 11.22 -20.48
C ASP A 445 -10.28 12.51 -21.14
N VAL A 446 -10.79 12.83 -22.34
CA VAL A 446 -10.46 14.04 -23.11
C VAL A 446 -11.47 15.12 -22.75
N GLU A 447 -10.95 16.27 -22.31
CA GLU A 447 -11.77 17.45 -21.97
C GLU A 447 -11.92 18.41 -23.16
N ASP A 448 -10.91 18.49 -24.04
CA ASP A 448 -10.88 19.39 -25.20
C ASP A 448 -10.65 18.60 -26.50
N GLY A 449 -11.57 18.75 -27.46
CA GLY A 449 -11.66 17.91 -28.64
C GLY A 449 -12.60 16.73 -28.50
N LYS A 450 -12.58 15.81 -29.48
CA LYS A 450 -13.46 14.62 -29.49
C LYS A 450 -12.73 13.42 -30.06
N ILE A 451 -12.94 12.27 -29.43
CA ILE A 451 -12.55 10.96 -29.98
C ILE A 451 -13.83 10.20 -30.29
N ARG A 452 -13.95 9.71 -31.52
CA ARG A 452 -15.09 8.93 -31.99
C ARG A 452 -14.65 7.51 -32.34
N TYR A 453 -15.44 6.55 -31.93
CA TYR A 453 -15.27 5.17 -32.31
C TYR A 453 -16.55 4.70 -33.03
N ASP A 454 -16.42 4.26 -34.29
CA ASP A 454 -17.54 3.98 -35.18
C ASP A 454 -18.56 5.15 -35.24
N GLY A 455 -18.05 6.39 -35.22
CA GLY A 455 -18.84 7.63 -35.20
C GLY A 455 -19.50 7.99 -33.87
N ILE A 456 -19.32 7.17 -32.82
CA ILE A 456 -19.82 7.42 -31.46
C ILE A 456 -18.69 8.05 -30.64
N ASN A 457 -19.00 9.15 -29.90
CA ASN A 457 -18.02 9.74 -28.97
C ASN A 457 -17.69 8.72 -27.87
N ILE A 458 -16.39 8.41 -27.68
CA ILE A 458 -15.95 7.39 -26.71
C ILE A 458 -16.39 7.70 -25.26
N ASN A 459 -16.62 8.97 -24.91
CA ASN A 459 -17.13 9.35 -23.59
C ASN A 459 -18.56 8.85 -23.35
N LYS A 460 -19.31 8.53 -24.41
CA LYS A 460 -20.66 7.94 -24.32
C LYS A 460 -20.63 6.42 -24.23
N ILE A 461 -19.53 5.77 -24.57
CA ILE A 461 -19.38 4.31 -24.52
C ILE A 461 -18.92 3.92 -23.11
N LYS A 462 -19.53 2.88 -22.53
CA LYS A 462 -19.05 2.33 -21.24
C LYS A 462 -17.59 1.89 -21.35
N LYS A 463 -16.76 2.29 -20.40
CA LYS A 463 -15.33 1.96 -20.41
C LYS A 463 -15.03 0.47 -20.52
N PRO A 464 -15.71 -0.44 -19.78
CA PRO A 464 -15.49 -1.87 -19.95
C PRO A 464 -15.80 -2.38 -21.36
N ASP A 465 -16.87 -1.86 -21.98
CA ASP A 465 -17.29 -2.26 -23.31
C ASP A 465 -16.35 -1.70 -24.40
N LEU A 466 -15.88 -0.45 -24.23
CA LEU A 466 -14.85 0.12 -25.09
C LEU A 466 -13.57 -0.72 -25.03
N ARG A 467 -13.05 -0.98 -23.82
CA ARG A 467 -11.80 -1.74 -23.62
C ARG A 467 -11.93 -3.19 -24.10
N ARG A 468 -13.11 -3.78 -24.01
CA ARG A 468 -13.40 -5.13 -24.55
C ARG A 468 -13.29 -5.18 -26.07
N SER A 469 -13.56 -4.07 -26.77
CA SER A 469 -13.44 -3.97 -28.23
C SER A 469 -12.01 -3.69 -28.70
N LEU A 470 -11.09 -3.40 -27.80
CA LEU A 470 -9.69 -3.04 -28.05
C LEU A 470 -8.76 -4.15 -27.55
N GLY A 471 -7.76 -4.49 -28.37
CA GLY A 471 -6.65 -5.35 -27.92
C GLY A 471 -5.38 -4.52 -27.77
N ILE A 472 -4.62 -4.79 -26.73
CA ILE A 472 -3.37 -4.09 -26.47
C ILE A 472 -2.21 -5.07 -26.30
N VAL A 473 -1.09 -4.80 -26.95
CA VAL A 473 0.20 -5.46 -26.71
C VAL A 473 1.19 -4.38 -26.33
N LEU A 474 1.57 -4.35 -25.06
CA LEU A 474 2.49 -3.37 -24.49
C LEU A 474 3.95 -3.76 -24.71
N GLN A 475 4.83 -2.77 -24.71
CA GLN A 475 6.27 -2.94 -24.74
C GLN A 475 6.75 -3.79 -23.55
N ASP A 476 6.37 -3.41 -22.34
CA ASP A 476 6.65 -4.14 -21.12
C ASP A 476 5.53 -5.16 -20.88
N THR A 477 5.80 -6.39 -21.29
CA THR A 477 4.83 -7.49 -21.17
C THR A 477 4.79 -8.00 -19.74
N HIS A 478 3.65 -7.84 -19.07
CA HIS A 478 3.42 -8.42 -17.76
C HIS A 478 2.69 -9.77 -17.86
N LEU A 479 3.28 -10.80 -17.22
CA LEU A 479 2.71 -12.13 -17.08
C LEU A 479 2.37 -12.40 -15.62
N PHE A 480 1.18 -12.94 -15.41
CA PHE A 480 0.71 -13.29 -14.07
C PHE A 480 1.26 -14.65 -13.62
N THR A 481 1.43 -14.81 -12.31
CA THR A 481 1.73 -16.12 -11.73
C THR A 481 0.58 -17.07 -12.01
N GLY A 482 0.88 -18.17 -12.71
CA GLY A 482 -0.10 -19.13 -13.20
C GLY A 482 0.47 -19.90 -14.38
N THR A 483 -0.34 -20.77 -14.99
CA THR A 483 0.09 -21.55 -16.17
C THR A 483 0.20 -20.67 -17.42
N VAL A 484 0.92 -21.16 -18.43
CA VAL A 484 0.95 -20.54 -19.76
C VAL A 484 -0.47 -20.43 -20.32
N SER A 485 -1.27 -21.50 -20.20
CA SER A 485 -2.67 -21.52 -20.63
C SER A 485 -3.50 -20.43 -19.96
N GLU A 486 -3.40 -20.26 -18.62
CA GLU A 486 -4.11 -19.21 -17.88
C GLU A 486 -3.68 -17.81 -18.33
N ASN A 487 -2.40 -17.60 -18.60
CA ASN A 487 -1.89 -16.33 -19.09
C ASN A 487 -2.43 -15.95 -20.48
N ILE A 488 -2.60 -16.92 -21.38
CA ILE A 488 -3.24 -16.69 -22.70
C ILE A 488 -4.75 -16.47 -22.49
N ARG A 489 -5.40 -17.33 -21.69
CA ARG A 489 -6.85 -17.26 -21.37
C ARG A 489 -7.26 -15.95 -20.69
N TYR A 490 -6.31 -15.20 -20.15
CA TYR A 490 -6.58 -13.88 -19.57
C TYR A 490 -7.26 -12.91 -20.56
N GLY A 491 -7.01 -13.05 -21.87
CA GLY A 491 -7.71 -12.29 -22.92
C GLY A 491 -9.18 -12.68 -23.10
N LYS A 492 -9.56 -13.93 -22.75
CA LYS A 492 -10.92 -14.48 -22.83
C LYS A 492 -11.05 -15.59 -21.79
N LEU A 493 -11.60 -15.26 -20.61
CA LEU A 493 -11.58 -16.14 -19.43
C LEU A 493 -12.33 -17.47 -19.63
N ASP A 494 -13.33 -17.50 -20.49
CA ASP A 494 -14.15 -18.67 -20.82
C ASP A 494 -13.67 -19.41 -22.07
N ALA A 495 -12.46 -19.13 -22.57
CA ALA A 495 -11.89 -19.80 -23.73
C ALA A 495 -11.61 -21.28 -23.47
N THR A 496 -11.90 -22.12 -24.46
CA THR A 496 -11.54 -23.55 -24.44
C THR A 496 -10.03 -23.74 -24.63
N ASP A 497 -9.55 -24.97 -24.36
CA ASP A 497 -8.13 -25.29 -24.57
C ASP A 497 -7.76 -25.27 -26.06
N GLU A 498 -8.72 -25.60 -26.94
CA GLU A 498 -8.56 -25.52 -28.38
C GLU A 498 -8.40 -24.06 -28.85
N GLU A 499 -9.20 -23.13 -28.30
CA GLU A 499 -9.09 -21.71 -28.60
C GLU A 499 -7.75 -21.15 -28.10
N VAL A 500 -7.29 -21.57 -26.90
CA VAL A 500 -5.98 -21.19 -26.36
C VAL A 500 -4.85 -21.66 -27.28
N ARG A 501 -4.89 -22.90 -27.74
CA ARG A 501 -3.91 -23.45 -28.69
C ARG A 501 -3.95 -22.76 -30.04
N ALA A 502 -5.14 -22.45 -30.54
CA ALA A 502 -5.31 -21.71 -31.79
C ALA A 502 -4.70 -20.32 -31.73
N ALA A 503 -4.95 -19.59 -30.63
CA ALA A 503 -4.36 -18.27 -30.37
C ALA A 503 -2.83 -18.34 -30.24
N ALA A 504 -2.30 -19.34 -29.55
CA ALA A 504 -0.86 -19.56 -29.42
C ALA A 504 -0.20 -19.86 -30.79
N LYS A 505 -0.87 -20.65 -31.66
CA LYS A 505 -0.39 -20.92 -33.02
C LYS A 505 -0.40 -19.67 -33.88
N LEU A 506 -1.46 -18.87 -33.82
CA LEU A 506 -1.55 -17.60 -34.53
C LEU A 506 -0.39 -16.67 -34.13
N ALA A 507 -0.11 -16.58 -32.84
CA ALA A 507 0.98 -15.78 -32.28
C ALA A 507 2.38 -16.37 -32.49
N ASN A 508 2.53 -17.53 -33.15
CA ASN A 508 3.77 -18.32 -33.22
C ASN A 508 4.35 -18.74 -31.85
N ALA A 509 3.53 -18.82 -30.82
CA ALA A 509 3.94 -19.20 -29.46
C ALA A 509 3.96 -20.72 -29.24
N ASP A 510 3.10 -21.47 -29.93
CA ASP A 510 2.92 -22.94 -29.75
C ASP A 510 4.23 -23.71 -29.86
N GLY A 511 5.12 -23.28 -30.76
CA GLY A 511 6.41 -23.95 -30.99
C GLY A 511 7.30 -23.93 -29.73
N PHE A 512 7.46 -22.80 -29.05
CA PHE A 512 8.27 -22.77 -27.83
C PHE A 512 7.51 -23.37 -26.63
N ILE A 513 6.18 -23.19 -26.56
CA ILE A 513 5.37 -23.73 -25.47
C ILE A 513 5.49 -25.26 -25.42
N SER A 514 5.45 -25.93 -26.58
CA SER A 514 5.58 -27.40 -26.67
C SER A 514 6.95 -27.92 -26.19
N HIS A 515 7.99 -27.08 -26.19
CA HIS A 515 9.32 -27.43 -25.68
C HIS A 515 9.49 -27.15 -24.17
N LEU A 516 8.53 -26.49 -23.52
CA LEU A 516 8.54 -26.34 -22.07
C LEU A 516 8.24 -27.69 -21.39
N LYS A 517 8.82 -27.90 -20.20
CA LYS A 517 8.73 -29.19 -19.48
C LYS A 517 7.29 -29.73 -19.35
N ASN A 518 6.31 -28.84 -19.09
CA ASN A 518 4.90 -29.18 -18.94
C ASN A 518 4.03 -28.53 -20.03
N GLY A 519 4.62 -28.07 -21.15
CA GLY A 519 3.87 -27.41 -22.22
C GLY A 519 3.01 -26.23 -21.72
N TYR A 520 1.72 -26.24 -22.03
CA TYR A 520 0.73 -25.23 -21.65
C TYR A 520 0.46 -25.17 -20.14
N ASP A 521 0.73 -26.25 -19.40
CA ASP A 521 0.57 -26.31 -17.93
C ASP A 521 1.84 -25.86 -17.18
N THR A 522 2.83 -25.36 -17.89
CA THR A 522 4.03 -24.79 -17.26
C THR A 522 3.67 -23.57 -16.46
N VAL A 523 3.99 -23.58 -15.16
CA VAL A 523 3.72 -22.47 -14.24
C VAL A 523 4.78 -21.38 -14.40
N LEU A 524 4.32 -20.17 -14.68
CA LEU A 524 5.11 -18.95 -14.74
C LEU A 524 5.14 -18.28 -13.36
N LYS A 525 6.30 -17.74 -12.99
CA LYS A 525 6.51 -17.02 -11.74
C LYS A 525 7.31 -15.74 -12.00
N GLY A 526 7.14 -14.75 -11.13
CA GLY A 526 7.96 -13.54 -11.17
C GLY A 526 7.94 -12.88 -12.56
N ASP A 527 6.76 -12.59 -13.09
CA ASP A 527 6.59 -11.95 -14.41
C ASP A 527 7.17 -12.77 -15.58
N GLY A 528 7.13 -14.10 -15.48
CA GLY A 528 7.70 -14.99 -16.50
C GLY A 528 9.23 -14.93 -16.56
N ALA A 529 9.91 -14.76 -15.42
CA ALA A 529 11.39 -14.66 -15.33
C ALA A 529 12.12 -15.88 -15.93
N ASN A 530 11.45 -17.02 -16.07
CA ASN A 530 11.95 -18.22 -16.71
C ASN A 530 11.80 -18.22 -18.25
N LEU A 531 11.24 -17.17 -18.84
CA LEU A 531 11.06 -17.00 -20.29
C LEU A 531 11.96 -15.88 -20.82
N SER A 532 12.38 -15.99 -22.08
CA SER A 532 13.03 -14.88 -22.77
C SER A 532 12.03 -13.72 -23.04
N THR A 533 12.55 -12.52 -23.27
CA THR A 533 11.72 -11.34 -23.59
C THR A 533 10.82 -11.61 -24.81
N GLY A 534 11.35 -12.25 -25.86
CA GLY A 534 10.56 -12.62 -27.05
C GLY A 534 9.46 -13.64 -26.74
N GLN A 535 9.73 -14.64 -25.89
CA GLN A 535 8.72 -15.62 -25.49
C GLN A 535 7.59 -14.96 -24.68
N ARG A 536 7.91 -14.03 -23.78
CA ARG A 536 6.90 -13.23 -23.06
C ARG A 536 6.05 -12.42 -24.03
N GLN A 537 6.67 -11.79 -25.01
CA GLN A 537 5.96 -11.02 -26.04
C GLN A 537 5.03 -11.88 -26.90
N LEU A 538 5.46 -13.10 -27.28
CA LEU A 538 4.59 -14.05 -27.99
C LEU A 538 3.35 -14.45 -27.17
N LEU A 539 3.48 -14.59 -25.85
CA LEU A 539 2.34 -14.83 -24.97
C LEU A 539 1.39 -13.62 -24.89
N ALA A 540 1.92 -12.40 -24.89
CA ALA A 540 1.09 -11.19 -24.94
C ALA A 540 0.33 -11.07 -26.27
N ILE A 541 0.97 -11.42 -27.39
CA ILE A 541 0.32 -11.50 -28.70
C ILE A 541 -0.78 -12.57 -28.69
N ALA A 542 -0.52 -13.76 -28.11
CA ALA A 542 -1.53 -14.82 -27.98
C ALA A 542 -2.72 -14.39 -27.10
N ARG A 543 -2.45 -13.63 -26.02
CA ARG A 543 -3.48 -13.02 -25.15
C ARG A 543 -4.37 -12.02 -25.92
N ALA A 544 -3.78 -11.21 -26.79
CA ALA A 544 -4.53 -10.29 -27.64
C ALA A 544 -5.28 -11.06 -28.75
N ALA A 545 -4.70 -12.13 -29.30
CA ALA A 545 -5.30 -12.95 -30.35
C ALA A 545 -6.57 -13.67 -29.88
N ILE A 546 -6.58 -14.21 -28.66
CA ILE A 546 -7.74 -14.96 -28.12
C ILE A 546 -8.92 -14.02 -27.80
N ALA A 547 -8.65 -12.74 -27.52
CA ALA A 547 -9.69 -11.72 -27.32
C ALA A 547 -10.39 -11.34 -28.63
N ASP A 548 -9.73 -11.54 -29.77
CA ASP A 548 -10.20 -11.26 -31.14
C ASP A 548 -10.82 -9.85 -31.34
N PRO A 549 -10.15 -8.79 -30.92
CA PRO A 549 -10.69 -7.44 -31.01
C PRO A 549 -10.57 -6.88 -32.43
N PRO A 550 -11.52 -6.01 -32.91
CA PRO A 550 -11.44 -5.38 -34.24
C PRO A 550 -10.39 -4.27 -34.30
N VAL A 551 -10.00 -3.70 -33.16
CA VAL A 551 -8.95 -2.68 -33.07
C VAL A 551 -7.82 -3.15 -32.19
N LEU A 552 -6.60 -2.95 -32.66
CA LEU A 552 -5.37 -3.31 -31.96
C LEU A 552 -4.52 -2.07 -31.67
N ILE A 553 -3.89 -2.07 -30.52
CA ILE A 553 -2.87 -1.11 -30.15
C ILE A 553 -1.61 -1.88 -29.82
N LEU A 554 -0.54 -1.62 -30.58
CA LEU A 554 0.72 -2.32 -30.46
C LEU A 554 1.82 -1.34 -30.13
N ASP A 555 2.52 -1.56 -29.01
CA ASP A 555 3.73 -0.81 -28.66
C ASP A 555 4.95 -1.68 -28.95
N GLU A 556 5.66 -1.36 -30.05
CA GLU A 556 6.72 -2.18 -30.63
C GLU A 556 8.09 -1.78 -30.09
N ALA A 557 8.49 -2.24 -28.92
CA ALA A 557 9.88 -2.12 -28.47
C ALA A 557 10.53 -3.49 -28.31
N THR A 558 11.35 -3.85 -29.28
CA THR A 558 12.03 -5.17 -29.34
C THR A 558 13.55 -5.01 -29.29
N SER A 559 14.06 -3.95 -28.66
CA SER A 559 15.49 -3.61 -28.63
C SER A 559 16.40 -4.64 -27.95
N SER A 560 15.82 -5.68 -27.33
CA SER A 560 16.57 -6.67 -26.53
C SER A 560 16.33 -8.11 -26.97
N ILE A 561 15.86 -8.35 -28.21
CA ILE A 561 15.53 -9.69 -28.71
C ILE A 561 16.53 -10.07 -29.80
N ASP A 562 16.96 -11.34 -29.83
CA ASP A 562 17.80 -11.87 -30.90
C ASP A 562 17.06 -11.88 -32.26
N THR A 563 17.78 -11.75 -33.36
CA THR A 563 17.23 -11.60 -34.71
C THR A 563 16.28 -12.73 -35.14
N ARG A 564 16.53 -13.96 -34.67
CA ARG A 564 15.66 -15.10 -35.01
C ARG A 564 14.32 -15.03 -34.31
N THR A 565 14.33 -14.79 -32.99
CA THR A 565 13.11 -14.63 -32.19
C THR A 565 12.35 -13.39 -32.60
N GLU A 566 13.05 -12.33 -32.97
CA GLU A 566 12.50 -11.10 -33.50
C GLU A 566 11.62 -11.34 -34.73
N LYS A 567 12.10 -12.16 -35.69
CA LYS A 567 11.32 -12.52 -36.89
C LYS A 567 10.05 -13.30 -36.54
N ILE A 568 10.14 -14.24 -35.56
CA ILE A 568 8.99 -15.03 -35.10
C ILE A 568 7.92 -14.13 -34.47
N VAL A 569 8.35 -13.15 -33.63
CA VAL A 569 7.46 -12.16 -33.00
C VAL A 569 6.80 -11.30 -34.07
N GLN A 570 7.59 -10.80 -35.05
CA GLN A 570 7.06 -9.96 -36.13
C GLN A 570 6.01 -10.71 -36.97
N ASP A 571 6.29 -11.96 -37.37
CA ASP A 571 5.34 -12.80 -38.09
C ASP A 571 4.04 -13.05 -37.28
N GLY A 572 4.15 -13.20 -35.95
CA GLY A 572 3.00 -13.32 -35.07
C GLY A 572 2.18 -12.03 -35.00
N MET A 573 2.86 -10.88 -34.90
CA MET A 573 2.20 -9.57 -34.93
C MET A 573 1.52 -9.31 -36.27
N ASP A 574 2.16 -9.61 -37.41
CA ASP A 574 1.58 -9.40 -38.74
C ASP A 574 0.32 -10.25 -38.95
N LYS A 575 0.31 -11.50 -38.46
CA LYS A 575 -0.89 -12.34 -38.46
C LYS A 575 -2.00 -11.77 -37.58
N LEU A 576 -1.64 -11.26 -36.39
CA LEU A 576 -2.60 -10.66 -35.46
C LEU A 576 -3.22 -9.39 -36.08
N MET A 577 -2.45 -8.56 -36.79
CA MET A 577 -2.91 -7.31 -37.39
C MET A 577 -3.83 -7.53 -38.62
N ALA A 578 -3.77 -8.67 -39.28
CA ALA A 578 -4.49 -8.93 -40.52
C ALA A 578 -6.00 -8.72 -40.36
N GLY A 579 -6.58 -7.83 -41.17
CA GLY A 579 -8.02 -7.51 -41.19
C GLY A 579 -8.51 -6.64 -40.03
N ARG A 580 -7.64 -6.13 -39.16
CA ARG A 580 -7.99 -5.30 -38.02
C ARG A 580 -7.45 -3.88 -38.15
N THR A 581 -8.18 -2.92 -37.63
CA THR A 581 -7.66 -1.57 -37.49
C THR A 581 -6.54 -1.58 -36.45
N THR A 582 -5.35 -1.16 -36.83
CA THR A 582 -4.19 -1.30 -35.95
C THR A 582 -3.44 0.02 -35.78
N PHE A 583 -3.22 0.42 -34.54
CA PHE A 583 -2.35 1.51 -34.16
C PHE A 583 -1.02 0.93 -33.67
N VAL A 584 0.08 1.29 -34.34
CA VAL A 584 1.41 0.79 -33.98
C VAL A 584 2.31 1.95 -33.57
N ILE A 585 2.83 1.91 -32.35
CA ILE A 585 3.97 2.77 -31.99
C ILE A 585 5.22 2.09 -32.55
N ALA A 586 5.61 2.50 -33.75
CA ALA A 586 6.62 1.80 -34.50
C ALA A 586 8.03 2.28 -34.15
N HIS A 587 8.88 1.36 -33.77
CA HIS A 587 10.31 1.53 -33.57
C HIS A 587 11.15 0.84 -34.69
N ARG A 588 10.49 0.11 -35.59
CA ARG A 588 11.14 -0.62 -36.70
C ARG A 588 10.79 -0.06 -38.05
N LEU A 589 11.80 0.04 -38.91
CA LEU A 589 11.63 0.53 -40.28
C LEU A 589 10.69 -0.36 -41.12
N SER A 590 10.71 -1.70 -40.91
CA SER A 590 9.84 -2.64 -41.61
C SER A 590 8.36 -2.42 -41.30
N THR A 591 8.03 -2.27 -40.03
CA THR A 591 6.65 -2.03 -39.57
C THR A 591 6.13 -0.68 -40.08
N ILE A 592 6.98 0.35 -40.03
CA ILE A 592 6.66 1.67 -40.53
C ILE A 592 6.37 1.60 -42.04
N ARG A 593 7.26 0.99 -42.80
CA ARG A 593 7.15 0.92 -44.28
C ARG A 593 5.88 0.21 -44.74
N ASN A 594 5.48 -0.86 -44.05
CA ASN A 594 4.33 -1.68 -44.39
C ASN A 594 3.00 -1.18 -43.79
N SER A 595 2.97 0.08 -43.28
CA SER A 595 1.75 0.67 -42.74
C SER A 595 1.00 1.46 -43.84
N ASP A 596 -0.34 1.38 -43.80
CA ASP A 596 -1.20 2.10 -44.75
C ASP A 596 -1.12 3.60 -44.55
N VAL A 597 -0.98 4.04 -43.30
CA VAL A 597 -0.86 5.45 -42.89
C VAL A 597 0.26 5.59 -41.88
N ILE A 598 1.14 6.51 -42.13
CA ILE A 598 2.21 6.90 -41.20
C ILE A 598 1.89 8.32 -40.71
N MET A 599 1.89 8.49 -39.39
CA MET A 599 1.71 9.76 -38.73
C MET A 599 2.99 10.13 -37.98
N VAL A 600 3.60 11.23 -38.41
CA VAL A 600 4.82 11.75 -37.78
C VAL A 600 4.45 12.77 -36.73
N LEU A 601 4.85 12.44 -35.49
CA LEU A 601 4.63 13.30 -34.33
C LEU A 601 5.92 14.02 -33.97
N ASP A 602 5.79 15.31 -33.72
CA ASP A 602 6.85 16.14 -33.14
C ASP A 602 6.24 17.14 -32.15
N GLN A 603 6.80 17.24 -30.97
CA GLN A 603 6.36 18.13 -29.88
C GLN A 603 4.84 18.13 -29.64
N GLY A 604 4.22 16.95 -29.65
CA GLY A 604 2.79 16.80 -29.40
C GLY A 604 1.85 17.16 -30.55
N ARG A 605 2.36 17.32 -31.77
CA ARG A 605 1.57 17.62 -32.98
C ARG A 605 1.82 16.57 -34.06
N ILE A 606 0.81 16.27 -34.87
CA ILE A 606 0.99 15.52 -36.12
C ILE A 606 1.46 16.49 -37.18
N ILE A 607 2.73 16.39 -37.60
CA ILE A 607 3.37 17.28 -38.56
C ILE A 607 3.33 16.74 -39.99
N GLU A 608 3.30 15.42 -40.16
CA GLU A 608 3.20 14.78 -41.48
C GLU A 608 2.26 13.57 -41.41
N ARG A 609 1.54 13.34 -42.50
CA ARG A 609 0.66 12.20 -42.71
C ARG A 609 0.74 11.74 -44.16
N GLY A 610 0.78 10.44 -44.39
CA GLY A 610 0.80 9.80 -45.70
C GLY A 610 1.27 8.36 -45.65
N ASN A 611 1.41 7.72 -46.80
CA ASN A 611 2.07 6.40 -46.88
C ASN A 611 3.59 6.57 -46.99
N HIS A 612 4.33 5.47 -47.02
CA HIS A 612 5.79 5.47 -47.07
C HIS A 612 6.32 6.25 -48.29
N ASP A 613 5.81 5.96 -49.47
CA ASP A 613 6.31 6.54 -50.75
C ASP A 613 6.01 8.04 -50.83
N GLU A 614 4.82 8.45 -50.40
CA GLU A 614 4.43 9.85 -50.32
C GLU A 614 5.33 10.68 -49.39
N LEU A 615 5.62 10.14 -48.21
CA LEU A 615 6.43 10.83 -47.20
C LEU A 615 7.92 10.84 -47.57
N ILE A 616 8.43 9.80 -48.23
CA ILE A 616 9.80 9.80 -48.77
C ILE A 616 9.93 10.86 -49.88
N ALA A 617 8.93 10.97 -50.76
CA ALA A 617 8.92 11.97 -51.84
C ALA A 617 8.89 13.42 -51.32
N LYS A 618 8.19 13.67 -50.17
CA LYS A 618 8.13 14.98 -49.52
C LYS A 618 9.46 15.46 -48.93
N LYS A 619 10.40 14.54 -48.68
CA LYS A 619 11.72 14.81 -48.07
C LYS A 619 11.64 15.58 -46.73
N GLY A 620 10.56 15.40 -45.98
CA GLY A 620 10.32 16.07 -44.73
C GLY A 620 10.94 15.34 -43.49
N LYS A 621 10.31 15.48 -42.32
CA LYS A 621 10.79 14.88 -41.06
C LYS A 621 10.82 13.35 -41.13
N TYR A 622 9.81 12.72 -41.77
CA TYR A 622 9.79 11.28 -42.00
C TYR A 622 11.02 10.80 -42.77
N TYR A 623 11.37 11.49 -43.87
CA TYR A 623 12.56 11.18 -44.66
C TYR A 623 13.84 11.23 -43.81
N GLN A 624 13.97 12.26 -42.95
CA GLN A 624 15.11 12.39 -42.04
C GLN A 624 15.20 11.23 -41.06
N LEU A 625 14.07 10.86 -40.42
CA LEU A 625 13.98 9.75 -39.47
C LEU A 625 14.28 8.41 -40.15
N TYR A 626 13.78 8.20 -41.37
CA TYR A 626 13.95 6.95 -42.10
C TYR A 626 15.36 6.74 -42.65
N THR A 627 15.96 7.78 -43.22
CA THR A 627 17.28 7.72 -43.88
C THR A 627 18.44 8.02 -42.94
N GLY A 628 18.20 8.57 -41.75
CA GLY A 628 19.22 9.08 -40.85
C GLY A 628 19.95 10.35 -41.38
N ARG A 629 19.47 10.94 -42.46
CA ARG A 629 20.07 12.13 -43.10
C ARG A 629 19.34 13.39 -42.69
N ILE A 630 20.07 14.35 -42.14
CA ILE A 630 19.56 15.71 -41.91
C ILE A 630 19.49 16.41 -43.27
N VAL A 631 18.29 16.72 -43.74
CA VAL A 631 18.12 17.62 -44.90
C VAL A 631 18.25 19.04 -44.33
N ASN A 632 19.37 19.68 -44.57
CA ASN A 632 19.51 21.11 -44.31
C ASN A 632 18.50 21.84 -45.21
N ALA A 633 17.58 22.58 -44.58
CA ALA A 633 16.61 23.44 -45.24
C ALA A 633 17.31 24.69 -45.78
#